data_5b3abbe86dc2f7946735e66739e7562c
#
_entry.id   5b3abbe86dc2f7946735e66739e7562c
#
_cell.length_a   1.000
_cell.length_b   1.000
_cell.length_c   1.000
_cell.angle_alpha   90.00
_cell.angle_beta   90.00
_cell.angle_gamma   90.00
#
_symmetry.space_group_name_H-M   'P 1'
#
loop_
_entity.id
_entity.type
_entity.pdbx_description
1 polymer ?
#
loop_
_entity_poly.entity_id
_entity_poly.type
_entity_poly.pdbx_seq_one_letter_code
_entity_poly.pdbx_strand_id
1 'polypeptide(L)'
;MLENAHLSEGVAVAKQRVTIADVAREAGTSTASVSYYLNDKREKLSEKTQNKIARVIKELGYVPNAQAQTLTGKQTHVIAIIILDNTNKWAGLVLNGMEQVMLPAGYQTVVCTSNFNPETELMYVDKMLSLGVDGFIIQPTANFKAVHDRIKRAGKPVVFFDAAIYSPGTSWIKTNLYDGVYNATQALLDAGYEDFFSIAANMTEMRTRMERFQGYAEALAANGQLYKAIPIDHNKPSINELTEYFKFKFNPAKRTLIFVQNQWALPRVYKALQPMAHLLPQQIGLLGLNCEDWTNLTTPTVSTNVSTRSTTAGSSLWRTRSSNAAADR
;
A
#
# COMPACT_ATOMS: atom_id res chain seq x y z
N MET A 1 27.19 -34.35 -35.73
CA MET A 1 26.84 -33.46 -36.82
C MET A 1 25.60 -32.66 -36.34
N LEU A 2 25.81 -31.49 -35.84
CA LEU A 2 24.76 -30.53 -35.53
C LEU A 2 25.11 -29.26 -36.30
N GLU A 3 24.26 -28.93 -37.26
CA GLU A 3 24.39 -27.84 -38.20
C GLU A 3 24.26 -26.49 -37.49
N ASN A 4 25.23 -25.62 -37.73
CA ASN A 4 25.22 -24.23 -37.29
C ASN A 4 24.17 -23.45 -38.10
N ALA A 5 23.07 -23.08 -37.44
CA ALA A 5 22.16 -22.07 -37.96
C ALA A 5 22.74 -20.68 -37.66
N HIS A 6 23.30 -20.03 -38.67
CA HIS A 6 23.64 -18.60 -38.63
C HIS A 6 22.37 -17.77 -38.47
N LEU A 7 22.14 -17.24 -37.26
CA LEU A 7 21.22 -16.14 -37.05
C LEU A 7 21.90 -14.86 -37.50
N SER A 8 21.47 -14.31 -38.60
CA SER A 8 21.84 -12.96 -39.06
C SER A 8 21.26 -11.94 -38.08
N GLU A 9 22.12 -11.33 -37.28
CA GLU A 9 21.79 -10.18 -36.44
C GLU A 9 21.38 -9.01 -37.32
N GLY A 10 20.08 -8.83 -37.52
CA GLY A 10 19.49 -7.58 -37.96
C GLY A 10 19.63 -6.55 -36.85
N VAL A 11 20.62 -5.67 -36.93
CA VAL A 11 20.73 -4.47 -36.11
C VAL A 11 19.46 -3.66 -36.30
N ALA A 12 18.54 -3.74 -35.32
CA ALA A 12 17.36 -2.90 -35.29
C ALA A 12 17.82 -1.45 -35.09
N VAL A 13 17.83 -0.69 -36.17
CA VAL A 13 18.05 0.77 -36.13
C VAL A 13 16.99 1.32 -35.18
N ALA A 14 17.42 1.85 -34.03
CA ALA A 14 16.55 2.48 -33.06
C ALA A 14 15.73 3.57 -33.76
N LYS A 15 14.40 3.33 -33.87
CA LYS A 15 13.49 4.26 -34.53
C LYS A 15 13.57 5.59 -33.78
N GLN A 16 14.11 6.61 -34.41
CA GLN A 16 14.32 7.92 -33.80
C GLN A 16 13.00 8.44 -33.25
N ARG A 17 12.97 8.78 -31.95
CA ARG A 17 11.74 9.23 -31.28
C ARG A 17 11.26 10.52 -31.92
N VAL A 18 9.99 10.56 -32.35
CA VAL A 18 9.36 11.76 -32.90
C VAL A 18 9.41 12.88 -31.88
N THR A 19 9.84 14.06 -32.29
CA THR A 19 9.99 15.25 -31.45
C THR A 19 8.92 16.29 -31.72
N ILE A 20 8.76 17.28 -30.84
CA ILE A 20 7.86 18.41 -31.04
C ILE A 20 8.24 19.21 -32.32
N ALA A 21 9.55 19.24 -32.68
CA ALA A 21 10.02 19.89 -33.89
C ALA A 21 9.56 19.15 -35.15
N ASP A 22 9.49 17.82 -35.10
CA ASP A 22 8.98 17.02 -36.20
C ASP A 22 7.49 17.27 -36.44
N VAL A 23 6.70 17.33 -35.35
CA VAL A 23 5.28 17.69 -35.42
C VAL A 23 5.10 19.09 -36.00
N ALA A 24 5.90 20.07 -35.57
CA ALA A 24 5.82 21.43 -36.04
C ALA A 24 6.15 21.53 -37.55
N ARG A 25 7.18 20.84 -37.97
CA ARG A 25 7.61 20.78 -39.38
C ARG A 25 6.52 20.18 -40.29
N GLU A 26 5.96 19.04 -39.88
CA GLU A 26 4.94 18.33 -40.64
C GLU A 26 3.60 19.08 -40.67
N ALA A 27 3.23 19.74 -39.56
CA ALA A 27 2.04 20.57 -39.50
C ALA A 27 2.18 21.94 -40.16
N GLY A 28 3.39 22.28 -40.64
CA GLY A 28 3.68 23.60 -41.25
C GLY A 28 3.46 24.77 -40.28
N THR A 29 3.90 24.58 -39.01
CA THR A 29 3.70 25.57 -37.94
C THR A 29 4.96 25.68 -37.07
N SER A 30 4.93 26.54 -36.03
CA SER A 30 6.04 26.68 -35.09
C SER A 30 5.94 25.66 -33.95
N THR A 31 7.07 25.32 -33.33
CA THR A 31 7.09 24.52 -32.09
C THR A 31 6.30 25.19 -30.94
N ALA A 32 6.24 26.53 -30.92
CA ALA A 32 5.44 27.28 -29.99
C ALA A 32 3.93 27.01 -30.19
N SER A 33 3.46 26.95 -31.44
CA SER A 33 2.08 26.61 -31.77
C SER A 33 1.72 25.21 -31.37
N VAL A 34 2.59 24.22 -31.62
CA VAL A 34 2.40 22.84 -31.14
C VAL A 34 2.37 22.80 -29.62
N SER A 35 3.25 23.55 -28.94
CA SER A 35 3.25 23.68 -27.48
C SER A 35 1.95 24.29 -26.95
N TYR A 36 1.39 25.31 -27.60
CA TYR A 36 0.09 25.88 -27.22
C TYR A 36 -1.03 24.84 -27.34
N TYR A 37 -1.05 24.06 -28.41
CA TYR A 37 -2.02 23.00 -28.62
C TYR A 37 -1.96 21.93 -27.51
N LEU A 38 -0.74 21.45 -27.19
CA LEU A 38 -0.50 20.43 -26.18
C LEU A 38 -0.77 20.91 -24.73
N ASN A 39 -0.84 22.21 -24.51
CA ASN A 39 -0.98 22.82 -23.19
C ASN A 39 -2.34 23.52 -23.00
N ASP A 40 -3.34 23.07 -23.77
CA ASP A 40 -4.73 23.60 -23.74
C ASP A 40 -4.85 25.12 -23.88
N LYS A 41 -3.81 25.78 -24.44
CA LYS A 41 -3.85 27.21 -24.82
C LYS A 41 -4.35 27.39 -26.25
N ARG A 42 -5.38 26.64 -26.60
CA ARG A 42 -5.92 26.51 -27.96
C ARG A 42 -6.53 27.80 -28.47
N GLU A 43 -6.97 28.68 -27.56
CA GLU A 43 -7.46 30.03 -27.87
C GLU A 43 -6.43 30.90 -28.60
N LYS A 44 -5.15 30.56 -28.50
CA LYS A 44 -4.05 31.25 -29.21
C LYS A 44 -3.86 30.74 -30.65
N LEU A 45 -4.64 29.77 -31.09
CA LEU A 45 -4.48 29.11 -32.38
C LEU A 45 -5.80 29.17 -33.17
N SER A 46 -5.71 29.39 -34.49
CA SER A 46 -6.87 29.23 -35.34
C SER A 46 -7.33 27.78 -35.36
N GLU A 47 -8.61 27.54 -35.54
CA GLU A 47 -9.20 26.20 -35.64
C GLU A 47 -8.50 25.34 -36.73
N LYS A 48 -8.18 25.95 -37.86
CA LYS A 48 -7.41 25.33 -38.97
C LYS A 48 -6.05 24.81 -38.47
N THR A 49 -5.35 25.60 -37.66
CA THR A 49 -4.03 25.23 -37.12
C THR A 49 -4.17 24.11 -36.09
N GLN A 50 -5.20 24.17 -35.20
CA GLN A 50 -5.48 23.12 -34.23
C GLN A 50 -5.73 21.78 -34.92
N ASN A 51 -6.59 21.75 -35.94
CA ASN A 51 -6.93 20.56 -36.70
C ASN A 51 -5.72 19.95 -37.43
N LYS A 52 -4.83 20.79 -38.00
CA LYS A 52 -3.58 20.33 -38.57
C LYS A 52 -2.65 19.66 -37.55
N ILE A 53 -2.44 20.30 -36.40
CA ILE A 53 -1.58 19.79 -35.35
C ILE A 53 -2.14 18.46 -34.82
N ALA A 54 -3.46 18.38 -34.55
CA ALA A 54 -4.13 17.16 -34.10
C ALA A 54 -3.92 15.98 -35.04
N ARG A 55 -4.09 16.23 -36.35
CA ARG A 55 -3.87 15.21 -37.39
C ARG A 55 -2.44 14.71 -37.39
N VAL A 56 -1.45 15.61 -37.43
CA VAL A 56 -0.03 15.25 -37.50
C VAL A 56 0.42 14.51 -36.23
N ILE A 57 -0.04 14.91 -35.05
CA ILE A 57 0.23 14.16 -33.79
C ILE A 57 -0.23 12.72 -33.93
N LYS A 58 -1.44 12.50 -34.46
CA LYS A 58 -1.99 11.15 -34.65
C LYS A 58 -1.24 10.36 -35.72
N GLU A 59 -0.91 10.97 -36.84
CA GLU A 59 -0.17 10.35 -37.98
C GLU A 59 1.25 9.94 -37.56
N LEU A 60 1.96 10.80 -36.84
CA LEU A 60 3.32 10.52 -36.37
C LEU A 60 3.39 9.68 -35.11
N GLY A 61 2.25 9.44 -34.42
CA GLY A 61 2.23 8.79 -33.12
C GLY A 61 3.04 9.57 -32.07
N TYR A 62 3.04 10.90 -32.15
CA TYR A 62 3.81 11.73 -31.23
C TYR A 62 3.24 11.67 -29.81
N VAL A 63 4.11 11.30 -28.86
CA VAL A 63 3.80 11.35 -27.42
C VAL A 63 4.69 12.42 -26.79
N PRO A 64 4.07 13.42 -26.10
CA PRO A 64 4.83 14.44 -25.39
C PRO A 64 5.84 13.83 -24.41
N ASN A 65 7.04 14.41 -24.34
CA ASN A 65 8.04 13.96 -23.38
C ASN A 65 7.78 14.58 -22.01
N ALA A 66 7.37 13.77 -21.03
CA ALA A 66 7.14 14.21 -19.67
C ALA A 66 8.38 14.87 -19.03
N GLN A 67 9.59 14.38 -19.34
CA GLN A 67 10.83 14.99 -18.86
C GLN A 67 11.07 16.40 -19.41
N ALA A 68 10.68 16.65 -20.66
CA ALA A 68 10.76 17.99 -21.25
C ALA A 68 9.73 18.95 -20.63
N GLN A 69 8.60 18.42 -20.17
CA GLN A 69 7.57 19.20 -19.48
C GLN A 69 8.01 19.58 -18.05
N THR A 70 8.70 18.70 -17.32
CA THR A 70 9.23 19.00 -15.99
C THR A 70 10.27 20.10 -16.00
N LEU A 71 11.10 20.20 -17.05
CA LEU A 71 12.07 21.31 -17.23
C LEU A 71 11.38 22.69 -17.34
N THR A 72 10.11 22.73 -17.72
CA THR A 72 9.31 23.95 -17.82
C THR A 72 8.46 24.23 -16.57
N GLY A 73 8.71 23.50 -15.45
CA GLY A 73 7.99 23.67 -14.18
C GLY A 73 6.57 23.08 -14.18
N LYS A 74 6.22 22.23 -15.15
CA LYS A 74 4.88 21.61 -15.22
C LYS A 74 4.78 20.38 -14.34
N GLN A 75 3.56 20.16 -13.83
CA GLN A 75 3.21 18.93 -13.14
C GLN A 75 3.20 17.75 -14.12
N THR A 76 3.69 16.62 -13.67
CA THR A 76 3.66 15.35 -14.42
C THR A 76 2.35 14.61 -14.26
N HIS A 77 1.56 14.96 -13.24
CA HIS A 77 0.39 14.23 -12.77
C HIS A 77 0.71 12.76 -12.42
N VAL A 78 1.93 12.52 -11.92
CA VAL A 78 2.38 11.21 -11.47
C VAL A 78 2.71 11.26 -9.98
N ILE A 79 2.16 10.32 -9.23
CA ILE A 79 2.45 10.11 -7.80
C ILE A 79 3.20 8.78 -7.64
N ALA A 80 4.31 8.81 -6.94
CA ALA A 80 5.04 7.60 -6.57
C ALA A 80 4.44 7.00 -5.28
N ILE A 81 4.12 5.72 -5.32
CA ILE A 81 3.69 4.95 -4.15
C ILE A 81 4.77 3.92 -3.85
N ILE A 82 5.38 3.97 -2.67
CA ILE A 82 6.38 3.00 -2.24
C ILE A 82 5.78 2.17 -1.11
N ILE A 83 5.71 0.85 -1.30
CA ILE A 83 5.18 -0.11 -0.34
C ILE A 83 6.27 -1.08 0.14
N LEU A 84 6.05 -1.70 1.30
CA LEU A 84 7.00 -2.66 1.87
C LEU A 84 6.92 -4.03 1.19
N ASP A 85 5.70 -4.49 0.86
CA ASP A 85 5.46 -5.85 0.35
C ASP A 85 4.23 -5.87 -0.57
N ASN A 86 4.45 -6.20 -1.85
CA ASN A 86 3.38 -6.31 -2.85
C ASN A 86 2.65 -7.66 -2.82
N THR A 87 3.15 -8.64 -2.07
CA THR A 87 2.48 -9.93 -1.86
C THR A 87 1.42 -9.86 -0.76
N ASN A 88 1.42 -8.77 0.01
CA ASN A 88 0.45 -8.53 1.05
C ASN A 88 -0.89 -8.08 0.44
N LYS A 89 -1.93 -8.88 0.61
CA LYS A 89 -3.28 -8.60 0.11
C LYS A 89 -3.84 -7.25 0.58
N TRP A 90 -3.56 -6.87 1.84
CA TRP A 90 -3.96 -5.57 2.37
C TRP A 90 -3.33 -4.41 1.58
N ALA A 91 -2.07 -4.53 1.17
CA ALA A 91 -1.43 -3.51 0.35
C ALA A 91 -2.16 -3.32 -0.99
N GLY A 92 -2.61 -4.41 -1.62
CA GLY A 92 -3.41 -4.35 -2.84
C GLY A 92 -4.75 -3.61 -2.66
N LEU A 93 -5.44 -3.83 -1.54
CA LEU A 93 -6.68 -3.11 -1.21
C LEU A 93 -6.44 -1.61 -1.00
N VAL A 94 -5.36 -1.26 -0.31
CA VAL A 94 -4.98 0.15 -0.08
C VAL A 94 -4.62 0.83 -1.40
N LEU A 95 -3.83 0.18 -2.26
CA LEU A 95 -3.48 0.69 -3.58
C LEU A 95 -4.71 0.93 -4.44
N ASN A 96 -5.63 -0.03 -4.49
CA ASN A 96 -6.90 0.14 -5.20
C ASN A 96 -7.71 1.35 -4.69
N GLY A 97 -7.78 1.53 -3.37
CA GLY A 97 -8.44 2.70 -2.77
C GLY A 97 -7.76 4.02 -3.13
N MET A 98 -6.42 4.05 -3.21
CA MET A 98 -5.67 5.22 -3.66
C MET A 98 -5.95 5.54 -5.14
N GLU A 99 -5.97 4.53 -6.02
CA GLU A 99 -6.26 4.71 -7.44
C GLU A 99 -7.66 5.24 -7.69
N GLN A 100 -8.66 4.76 -6.96
CA GLN A 100 -10.04 5.26 -7.08
C GLN A 100 -10.18 6.76 -6.81
N VAL A 101 -9.28 7.35 -6.03
CA VAL A 101 -9.26 8.79 -5.74
C VAL A 101 -8.36 9.54 -6.71
N MET A 102 -7.21 8.98 -7.06
CA MET A 102 -6.19 9.67 -7.86
C MET A 102 -6.54 9.72 -9.34
N LEU A 103 -7.06 8.64 -9.90
CA LEU A 103 -7.37 8.57 -11.32
C LEU A 103 -8.43 9.60 -11.75
N PRO A 104 -9.56 9.79 -11.04
CA PRO A 104 -10.51 10.86 -11.35
C PRO A 104 -9.95 12.27 -11.16
N ALA A 105 -8.95 12.44 -10.29
CA ALA A 105 -8.23 13.69 -10.09
C ALA A 105 -7.15 13.95 -11.16
N GLY A 106 -7.02 13.08 -12.17
CA GLY A 106 -6.07 13.20 -13.27
C GLY A 106 -4.65 12.75 -12.94
N TYR A 107 -4.43 12.05 -11.81
CA TYR A 107 -3.13 11.53 -11.43
C TYR A 107 -3.00 10.06 -11.79
N GLN A 108 -1.80 9.70 -12.26
CA GLN A 108 -1.37 8.32 -12.41
C GLN A 108 -0.47 7.91 -11.26
N THR A 109 -0.46 6.63 -10.91
CA THR A 109 0.38 6.09 -9.85
C THR A 109 1.49 5.21 -10.42
N VAL A 110 2.68 5.32 -9.82
CA VAL A 110 3.79 4.39 -10.05
C VAL A 110 4.09 3.70 -8.73
N VAL A 111 3.90 2.38 -8.69
CA VAL A 111 4.09 1.58 -7.48
C VAL A 111 5.47 0.93 -7.49
N CYS A 112 6.21 1.11 -6.39
CA CYS A 112 7.51 0.50 -6.12
C CYS A 112 7.44 -0.32 -4.83
N THR A 113 8.18 -1.42 -4.76
CA THR A 113 8.22 -2.30 -3.57
C THR A 113 9.62 -2.33 -2.99
N SER A 114 9.77 -1.87 -1.74
CA SER A 114 11.08 -1.81 -1.07
C SER A 114 11.52 -3.14 -0.47
N ASN A 115 10.62 -4.12 -0.31
CA ASN A 115 10.88 -5.40 0.35
C ASN A 115 11.52 -5.24 1.74
N PHE A 116 11.02 -4.27 2.53
CA PHE A 116 11.56 -3.91 3.86
C PHE A 116 13.01 -3.43 3.85
N ASN A 117 13.62 -3.19 2.69
CA ASN A 117 15.00 -2.76 2.56
C ASN A 117 15.09 -1.22 2.47
N PRO A 118 15.75 -0.55 3.45
CA PRO A 118 15.87 0.91 3.48
C PRO A 118 16.69 1.50 2.32
N GLU A 119 17.67 0.75 1.81
CA GLU A 119 18.50 1.21 0.68
C GLU A 119 17.68 1.17 -0.62
N THR A 120 16.90 0.12 -0.81
CA THR A 120 15.98 -0.01 -1.95
C THR A 120 14.91 1.09 -1.91
N GLU A 121 14.38 1.41 -0.72
CA GLU A 121 13.42 2.50 -0.54
C GLU A 121 14.02 3.84 -1.00
N LEU A 122 15.23 4.17 -0.54
CA LEU A 122 15.90 5.42 -0.91
C LEU A 122 16.28 5.46 -2.40
N MET A 123 16.72 4.34 -2.97
CA MET A 123 16.98 4.19 -4.40
C MET A 123 15.72 4.50 -5.23
N TYR A 124 14.55 4.00 -4.84
CA TYR A 124 13.30 4.31 -5.52
C TYR A 124 12.91 5.78 -5.36
N VAL A 125 13.12 6.37 -4.20
CA VAL A 125 12.90 7.81 -4.01
C VAL A 125 13.73 8.61 -5.00
N ASP A 126 15.03 8.34 -5.11
CA ASP A 126 15.91 9.04 -6.04
C ASP A 126 15.50 8.82 -7.50
N LYS A 127 15.10 7.60 -7.85
CA LYS A 127 14.62 7.29 -9.20
C LYS A 127 13.33 8.04 -9.53
N MET A 128 12.37 8.07 -8.61
CA MET A 128 11.10 8.78 -8.83
C MET A 128 11.30 10.30 -8.87
N LEU A 129 12.19 10.86 -8.05
CA LEU A 129 12.59 12.26 -8.15
C LEU A 129 13.19 12.58 -9.53
N SER A 130 14.04 11.70 -10.06
CA SER A 130 14.64 11.88 -11.40
C SER A 130 13.61 11.78 -12.53
N LEU A 131 12.51 11.04 -12.33
CA LEU A 131 11.38 10.97 -13.27
C LEU A 131 10.43 12.18 -13.13
N GLY A 132 10.63 13.02 -12.11
CA GLY A 132 9.87 14.25 -11.92
C GLY A 132 8.47 14.05 -11.35
N VAL A 133 8.24 13.01 -10.55
CA VAL A 133 6.94 12.79 -9.91
C VAL A 133 6.51 14.00 -9.08
N ASP A 134 5.21 14.23 -8.96
CA ASP A 134 4.66 15.40 -8.27
C ASP A 134 4.59 15.23 -6.76
N GLY A 135 4.61 13.99 -6.27
CA GLY A 135 4.56 13.68 -4.85
C GLY A 135 4.76 12.20 -4.54
N PHE A 136 4.78 11.89 -3.26
CA PHE A 136 5.04 10.56 -2.75
C PHE A 136 4.00 10.13 -1.72
N ILE A 137 3.64 8.84 -1.75
CA ILE A 137 2.91 8.14 -0.69
C ILE A 137 3.75 6.91 -0.33
N ILE A 138 4.18 6.81 0.93
CA ILE A 138 5.20 5.83 1.32
C ILE A 138 4.76 5.06 2.55
N GLN A 139 4.76 3.72 2.45
CA GLN A 139 4.79 2.84 3.61
C GLN A 139 6.26 2.70 4.04
N PRO A 140 6.70 3.37 5.12
CA PRO A 140 8.12 3.58 5.34
C PRO A 140 8.82 2.36 5.99
N THR A 141 10.09 2.21 5.65
CA THR A 141 11.03 1.41 6.45
C THR A 141 11.45 2.17 7.72
N ALA A 142 12.37 1.60 8.51
CA ALA A 142 12.97 2.29 9.66
C ALA A 142 13.72 3.58 9.27
N ASN A 143 14.09 3.75 8.02
CA ASN A 143 14.89 4.89 7.52
C ASN A 143 14.04 6.10 7.08
N PHE A 144 12.78 6.21 7.53
CA PHE A 144 11.83 7.24 7.11
C PHE A 144 12.40 8.67 7.15
N LYS A 145 13.30 8.98 8.09
CA LYS A 145 13.88 10.32 8.23
C LYS A 145 14.73 10.71 7.03
N ALA A 146 15.62 9.82 6.59
CA ALA A 146 16.45 10.06 5.41
C ALA A 146 15.60 10.23 4.14
N VAL A 147 14.57 9.41 3.99
CA VAL A 147 13.59 9.48 2.90
C VAL A 147 12.84 10.80 2.94
N HIS A 148 12.29 11.19 4.08
CA HIS A 148 11.57 12.47 4.25
C HIS A 148 12.46 13.66 3.89
N ASP A 149 13.69 13.72 4.46
CA ASP A 149 14.60 14.81 4.22
C ASP A 149 15.06 14.90 2.76
N ARG A 150 15.20 13.75 2.09
CA ARG A 150 15.52 13.68 0.66
C ARG A 150 14.43 14.26 -0.22
N ILE A 151 13.17 13.87 0.04
CA ILE A 151 12.00 14.34 -0.72
C ILE A 151 11.75 15.82 -0.45
N LYS A 152 11.84 16.25 0.81
CA LYS A 152 11.66 17.64 1.23
C LYS A 152 12.69 18.57 0.59
N ARG A 153 13.97 18.17 0.51
CA ARG A 153 15.00 18.94 -0.20
C ARG A 153 14.73 19.09 -1.69
N ALA A 154 14.04 18.14 -2.29
CA ALA A 154 13.59 18.22 -3.68
C ALA A 154 12.30 19.05 -3.86
N GLY A 155 11.74 19.61 -2.78
CA GLY A 155 10.53 20.43 -2.82
C GLY A 155 9.25 19.64 -3.13
N LYS A 156 9.23 18.32 -2.91
CA LYS A 156 8.08 17.48 -3.22
C LYS A 156 7.29 17.11 -1.96
N PRO A 157 5.95 17.04 -2.03
CA PRO A 157 5.12 16.57 -0.93
C PRO A 157 5.28 15.07 -0.71
N VAL A 158 5.19 14.66 0.55
CA VAL A 158 5.17 13.24 0.94
C VAL A 158 4.15 13.00 2.05
N VAL A 159 3.40 11.90 1.92
CA VAL A 159 2.54 11.35 2.96
C VAL A 159 3.01 9.93 3.28
N PHE A 160 3.26 9.68 4.55
CA PHE A 160 3.54 8.32 5.03
C PHE A 160 2.24 7.63 5.42
N PHE A 161 2.13 6.33 5.16
CA PHE A 161 0.97 5.56 5.58
C PHE A 161 1.40 4.28 6.32
N ASP A 162 0.47 3.70 7.07
CA ASP A 162 0.70 2.53 7.94
C ASP A 162 1.83 2.74 8.95
N ALA A 163 2.09 3.99 9.32
CA ALA A 163 3.11 4.37 10.28
C ALA A 163 2.70 5.65 11.02
N ALA A 164 3.05 5.75 12.29
CA ALA A 164 2.97 6.98 13.07
C ALA A 164 4.35 7.64 13.11
N ILE A 165 4.46 8.81 12.49
CA ILE A 165 5.72 9.54 12.40
C ILE A 165 5.57 10.87 13.13
N TYR A 166 6.04 10.91 14.38
CA TYR A 166 5.99 12.11 15.22
C TYR A 166 7.19 13.02 14.94
N SER A 167 7.26 13.59 13.72
CA SER A 167 8.26 14.57 13.34
C SER A 167 7.60 15.84 12.81
N PRO A 168 8.04 17.04 13.19
CA PRO A 168 7.45 18.29 12.73
C PRO A 168 7.41 18.40 11.20
N GLY A 169 6.24 18.75 10.67
CA GLY A 169 6.05 18.93 9.23
C GLY A 169 5.93 17.64 8.42
N THR A 170 5.78 16.49 9.07
CA THR A 170 5.55 15.20 8.41
C THR A 170 4.06 14.86 8.41
N SER A 171 3.50 14.56 7.24
CA SER A 171 2.12 14.06 7.11
C SER A 171 2.11 12.53 7.14
N TRP A 172 1.22 11.94 7.94
CA TRP A 172 1.08 10.50 8.01
C TRP A 172 -0.36 10.06 8.28
N ILE A 173 -0.67 8.85 7.86
CA ILE A 173 -1.96 8.18 8.08
C ILE A 173 -1.67 6.77 8.58
N LYS A 174 -2.35 6.33 9.61
CA LYS A 174 -2.31 4.94 10.06
C LYS A 174 -3.69 4.44 10.48
N THR A 175 -3.82 3.13 10.49
CA THR A 175 -4.96 2.45 11.10
C THR A 175 -4.80 2.48 12.62
N ASN A 176 -5.89 2.68 13.37
CA ASN A 176 -5.89 2.60 14.84
C ASN A 176 -5.92 1.14 15.29
N LEU A 177 -4.77 0.49 15.22
CA LEU A 177 -4.64 -0.94 15.52
C LEU A 177 -4.72 -1.24 17.01
N TYR A 178 -4.20 -0.36 17.84
CA TYR A 178 -4.24 -0.51 19.29
C TYR A 178 -5.68 -0.61 19.80
N ASP A 179 -6.49 0.44 19.59
CA ASP A 179 -7.86 0.48 20.09
C ASP A 179 -8.73 -0.61 19.45
N GLY A 180 -8.52 -0.87 18.15
CA GLY A 180 -9.24 -1.92 17.43
C GLY A 180 -9.02 -3.29 18.07
N VAL A 181 -7.77 -3.64 18.37
CA VAL A 181 -7.44 -4.93 19.01
C VAL A 181 -7.84 -4.95 20.47
N TYR A 182 -7.64 -3.85 21.21
CA TYR A 182 -8.07 -3.73 22.60
C TYR A 182 -9.58 -4.00 22.75
N ASN A 183 -10.39 -3.29 21.97
CA ASN A 183 -11.84 -3.41 22.02
C ASN A 183 -12.33 -4.80 21.57
N ALA A 184 -11.72 -5.37 20.54
CA ALA A 184 -12.04 -6.74 20.11
C ALA A 184 -11.70 -7.77 21.18
N THR A 185 -10.55 -7.60 21.86
CA THR A 185 -10.14 -8.49 22.95
C THR A 185 -11.09 -8.36 24.14
N GLN A 186 -11.49 -7.13 24.50
CA GLN A 186 -12.46 -6.89 25.57
C GLN A 186 -13.81 -7.56 25.27
N ALA A 187 -14.33 -7.42 24.06
CA ALA A 187 -15.58 -8.07 23.66
C ALA A 187 -15.51 -9.60 23.75
N LEU A 188 -14.32 -10.19 23.47
CA LEU A 188 -14.12 -11.64 23.58
C LEU A 188 -13.94 -12.10 25.02
N LEU A 189 -13.36 -11.29 25.90
CA LEU A 189 -13.37 -11.51 27.34
C LEU A 189 -14.79 -11.53 27.88
N ASP A 190 -15.60 -10.54 27.49
CA ASP A 190 -17.03 -10.44 27.88
C ASP A 190 -17.86 -11.64 27.35
N ALA A 191 -17.43 -12.22 26.21
CA ALA A 191 -18.01 -13.45 25.65
C ALA A 191 -17.56 -14.73 26.37
N GLY A 192 -16.75 -14.64 27.45
CA GLY A 192 -16.37 -15.75 28.32
C GLY A 192 -15.17 -16.57 27.82
N TYR A 193 -14.24 -15.98 27.07
CA TYR A 193 -12.94 -16.60 26.80
C TYR A 193 -12.03 -16.44 28.04
N GLU A 194 -11.29 -17.51 28.40
CA GLU A 194 -10.52 -17.60 29.65
C GLU A 194 -9.06 -18.07 29.45
N ASP A 195 -8.74 -18.65 28.30
CA ASP A 195 -7.40 -19.09 27.96
C ASP A 195 -6.94 -18.43 26.65
N PHE A 196 -5.78 -17.79 26.66
CA PHE A 196 -5.40 -16.85 25.62
C PHE A 196 -4.05 -17.19 24.99
N PHE A 197 -4.02 -17.25 23.65
CA PHE A 197 -2.81 -17.42 22.87
C PHE A 197 -2.58 -16.23 21.95
N SER A 198 -1.34 -15.82 21.81
CA SER A 198 -0.89 -14.79 20.86
C SER A 198 0.12 -15.39 19.90
N ILE A 199 -0.22 -15.42 18.63
CA ILE A 199 0.66 -15.90 17.55
C ILE A 199 1.14 -14.70 16.76
N ALA A 200 2.45 -14.43 16.81
CA ALA A 200 3.04 -13.27 16.16
C ALA A 200 4.45 -13.55 15.64
N ALA A 201 4.77 -12.97 14.48
CA ALA A 201 6.15 -12.81 14.04
C ALA A 201 6.86 -11.75 14.89
N ASN A 202 8.20 -11.69 14.79
CA ASN A 202 9.02 -10.76 15.55
C ASN A 202 8.43 -9.33 15.53
N MET A 203 8.18 -8.77 16.72
CA MET A 203 7.47 -7.50 16.90
C MET A 203 8.39 -6.28 16.80
N THR A 204 9.71 -6.47 16.94
CA THR A 204 10.66 -5.34 17.03
C THR A 204 10.85 -4.58 15.72
N GLU A 205 10.46 -5.15 14.59
CA GLU A 205 10.71 -4.59 13.27
C GLU A 205 9.66 -3.58 12.80
N MET A 206 8.43 -3.60 13.36
CA MET A 206 7.33 -2.76 12.88
C MET A 206 6.45 -2.24 14.02
N ARG A 207 6.25 -0.92 14.10
CA ARG A 207 5.37 -0.29 15.10
C ARG A 207 3.94 -0.80 15.06
N THR A 208 3.40 -1.07 13.89
CA THR A 208 2.04 -1.62 13.73
C THR A 208 1.89 -3.01 14.36
N ARG A 209 2.95 -3.81 14.41
CA ARG A 209 2.97 -5.08 15.14
C ARG A 209 2.94 -4.84 16.66
N MET A 210 3.73 -3.87 17.13
CA MET A 210 3.73 -3.51 18.55
C MET A 210 2.36 -3.00 19.02
N GLU A 211 1.70 -2.15 18.26
CA GLU A 211 0.37 -1.62 18.60
C GLU A 211 -0.69 -2.72 18.73
N ARG A 212 -0.69 -3.69 17.81
CA ARG A 212 -1.59 -4.86 17.89
C ARG A 212 -1.32 -5.68 19.15
N PHE A 213 -0.06 -5.93 19.42
CA PHE A 213 0.36 -6.67 20.60
C PHE A 213 -0.03 -5.93 21.90
N GLN A 214 0.25 -4.64 21.99
CA GLN A 214 -0.06 -3.82 23.15
C GLN A 214 -1.57 -3.80 23.41
N GLY A 215 -2.39 -3.55 22.38
CA GLY A 215 -3.85 -3.59 22.53
C GLY A 215 -4.36 -4.91 23.10
N TYR A 216 -3.82 -6.04 22.62
CA TYR A 216 -4.17 -7.37 23.15
C TYR A 216 -3.69 -7.58 24.58
N ALA A 217 -2.41 -7.32 24.83
CA ALA A 217 -1.78 -7.56 26.13
C ALA A 217 -2.40 -6.68 27.23
N GLU A 218 -2.66 -5.40 26.95
CA GLU A 218 -3.23 -4.47 27.92
C GLU A 218 -4.71 -4.77 28.20
N ALA A 219 -5.50 -5.17 27.21
CA ALA A 219 -6.87 -5.61 27.44
C ALA A 219 -6.92 -6.85 28.37
N LEU A 220 -6.03 -7.81 28.16
CA LEU A 220 -5.92 -9.00 29.03
C LEU A 220 -5.45 -8.61 30.44
N ALA A 221 -4.42 -7.79 30.53
CA ALA A 221 -3.88 -7.35 31.83
C ALA A 221 -4.90 -6.57 32.66
N ALA A 222 -5.69 -5.70 32.04
CA ALA A 222 -6.77 -4.96 32.69
C ALA A 222 -7.85 -5.88 33.29
N ASN A 223 -7.97 -7.10 32.79
CA ASN A 223 -8.92 -8.12 33.29
C ASN A 223 -8.21 -9.24 34.07
N GLY A 224 -6.96 -9.06 34.49
CA GLY A 224 -6.20 -10.04 35.27
C GLY A 224 -5.89 -11.33 34.54
N GLN A 225 -5.92 -11.31 33.19
CA GLN A 225 -5.67 -12.47 32.36
C GLN A 225 -4.22 -12.49 31.82
N LEU A 226 -3.70 -13.69 31.62
CA LEU A 226 -2.40 -13.93 31.00
C LEU A 226 -2.58 -14.58 29.63
N TYR A 227 -1.57 -14.48 28.78
CA TYR A 227 -1.57 -15.15 27.47
C TYR A 227 -0.31 -15.99 27.28
N LYS A 228 -0.39 -16.95 26.37
CA LYS A 228 0.73 -17.79 25.92
C LYS A 228 1.21 -17.29 24.56
N ALA A 229 2.46 -16.81 24.50
CA ALA A 229 3.05 -16.34 23.26
C ALA A 229 3.59 -17.49 22.43
N ILE A 230 3.24 -17.51 21.14
CA ILE A 230 3.79 -18.43 20.14
C ILE A 230 4.49 -17.59 19.09
N PRO A 231 5.83 -17.45 19.16
CA PRO A 231 6.58 -16.77 18.14
C PRO A 231 6.56 -17.59 16.85
N ILE A 232 6.38 -16.93 15.72
CA ILE A 232 6.46 -17.54 14.39
C ILE A 232 7.49 -16.82 13.55
N ASP A 233 8.20 -17.58 12.72
CA ASP A 233 9.14 -17.02 11.78
C ASP A 233 8.40 -16.39 10.57
N HIS A 234 9.03 -15.43 9.90
CA HIS A 234 8.51 -14.74 8.69
C HIS A 234 8.18 -15.71 7.54
N ASN A 235 8.72 -16.92 7.55
CA ASN A 235 8.68 -17.89 6.46
C ASN A 235 7.62 -18.98 6.61
N LYS A 236 6.44 -18.64 7.11
CA LYS A 236 5.31 -19.57 7.19
C LYS A 236 5.43 -20.56 8.35
N PRO A 237 4.67 -20.37 9.43
CA PRO A 237 4.69 -21.27 10.57
C PRO A 237 4.41 -22.72 10.15
N SER A 238 5.11 -23.68 10.73
CA SER A 238 4.87 -25.09 10.49
C SER A 238 3.48 -25.49 10.98
N ILE A 239 2.67 -26.02 10.07
CA ILE A 239 1.31 -26.50 10.42
C ILE A 239 1.39 -27.64 11.43
N ASN A 240 2.32 -28.58 11.25
CA ASN A 240 2.46 -29.73 12.13
C ASN A 240 2.89 -29.33 13.53
N GLU A 241 3.88 -28.44 13.65
CA GLU A 241 4.33 -27.94 14.96
C GLU A 241 3.22 -27.19 15.69
N LEU A 242 2.47 -26.34 15.01
CA LEU A 242 1.32 -25.65 15.59
C LEU A 242 0.23 -26.64 16.00
N THR A 243 -0.06 -27.64 15.19
CA THR A 243 -1.05 -28.67 15.51
C THR A 243 -0.68 -29.43 16.80
N GLU A 244 0.57 -29.90 16.90
CA GLU A 244 1.03 -30.61 18.10
C GLU A 244 1.10 -29.69 19.32
N TYR A 245 1.50 -28.41 19.12
CA TYR A 245 1.49 -27.43 20.20
C TYR A 245 0.06 -27.20 20.74
N PHE A 246 -0.93 -27.02 19.87
CA PHE A 246 -2.31 -26.82 20.29
C PHE A 246 -2.88 -28.05 20.99
N LYS A 247 -2.67 -29.25 20.48
CA LYS A 247 -3.08 -30.50 21.13
C LYS A 247 -2.52 -30.61 22.54
N PHE A 248 -1.25 -30.23 22.73
CA PHE A 248 -0.58 -30.32 24.03
C PHE A 248 -1.01 -29.23 25.02
N LYS A 249 -1.24 -28.00 24.53
CA LYS A 249 -1.49 -26.82 25.37
C LYS A 249 -2.98 -26.47 25.56
N PHE A 250 -3.85 -27.08 24.76
CA PHE A 250 -5.28 -26.85 24.86
C PHE A 250 -5.86 -27.37 26.19
N ASN A 251 -6.64 -26.52 26.85
CA ASN A 251 -7.35 -26.91 28.06
C ASN A 251 -8.85 -27.08 27.75
N PRO A 252 -9.40 -28.31 27.74
CA PRO A 252 -10.79 -28.57 27.39
C PRO A 252 -11.79 -27.98 28.38
N ALA A 253 -11.33 -27.61 29.59
CA ALA A 253 -12.18 -27.00 30.61
C ALA A 253 -12.37 -25.48 30.44
N LYS A 254 -11.64 -24.85 29.54
CA LYS A 254 -11.64 -23.41 29.32
C LYS A 254 -11.94 -23.05 27.88
N ARG A 255 -12.67 -21.95 27.66
CA ARG A 255 -12.80 -21.39 26.32
C ARG A 255 -11.52 -20.65 25.93
N THR A 256 -10.91 -21.10 24.85
CA THR A 256 -9.61 -20.64 24.38
C THR A 256 -9.74 -19.65 23.23
N LEU A 257 -9.08 -18.51 23.33
CA LEU A 257 -8.93 -17.54 22.23
C LEU A 257 -7.53 -17.59 21.66
N ILE A 258 -7.42 -17.75 20.35
CA ILE A 258 -6.17 -17.70 19.60
C ILE A 258 -6.15 -16.42 18.78
N PHE A 259 -5.32 -15.44 19.14
CA PHE A 259 -5.11 -14.22 18.38
C PHE A 259 -3.93 -14.38 17.44
N VAL A 260 -4.19 -14.33 16.13
CA VAL A 260 -3.18 -14.38 15.08
C VAL A 260 -2.91 -12.97 14.57
N GLN A 261 -1.81 -12.38 15.01
CA GLN A 261 -1.50 -10.97 14.75
C GLN A 261 -1.09 -10.67 13.30
N ASN A 262 -0.62 -11.67 12.57
CA ASN A 262 -0.15 -11.54 11.20
C ASN A 262 -1.15 -12.18 10.23
N GLN A 263 -1.73 -11.36 9.35
CA GLN A 263 -2.72 -11.79 8.35
C GLN A 263 -2.27 -13.02 7.55
N TRP A 264 -1.02 -13.02 7.08
CA TRP A 264 -0.46 -14.10 6.27
C TRP A 264 -0.33 -15.43 7.02
N ALA A 265 -0.28 -15.41 8.35
CA ALA A 265 -0.19 -16.61 9.18
C ALA A 265 -1.56 -17.27 9.46
N LEU A 266 -2.63 -16.49 9.43
CA LEU A 266 -3.97 -16.94 9.83
C LEU A 266 -4.47 -18.16 9.06
N PRO A 267 -4.31 -18.29 7.72
CA PRO A 267 -4.72 -19.51 7.01
C PRO A 267 -3.99 -20.77 7.47
N ARG A 268 -2.72 -20.65 7.83
CA ARG A 268 -1.93 -21.78 8.32
C ARG A 268 -2.30 -22.18 9.73
N VAL A 269 -2.56 -21.18 10.59
CA VAL A 269 -3.07 -21.44 11.96
C VAL A 269 -4.45 -22.10 11.90
N TYR A 270 -5.34 -21.62 11.06
CA TYR A 270 -6.65 -22.25 10.84
C TYR A 270 -6.48 -23.71 10.36
N LYS A 271 -5.58 -23.96 9.43
CA LYS A 271 -5.27 -25.31 8.95
C LYS A 271 -4.68 -26.21 10.05
N ALA A 272 -3.87 -25.65 10.94
CA ALA A 272 -3.34 -26.41 12.09
C ALA A 272 -4.42 -26.79 13.10
N LEU A 273 -5.53 -26.06 13.15
CA LEU A 273 -6.67 -26.34 14.03
C LEU A 273 -7.67 -27.35 13.44
N GLN A 274 -7.52 -27.78 12.18
CA GLN A 274 -8.44 -28.71 11.53
C GLN A 274 -8.68 -30.02 12.30
N PRO A 275 -7.66 -30.66 12.93
CA PRO A 275 -7.90 -31.83 13.79
C PRO A 275 -8.80 -31.57 15.01
N MET A 276 -8.96 -30.28 15.37
CA MET A 276 -9.82 -29.81 16.48
C MET A 276 -10.99 -28.97 15.97
N ALA A 277 -11.35 -29.07 14.69
CA ALA A 277 -12.41 -28.25 14.08
C ALA A 277 -13.77 -28.37 14.78
N HIS A 278 -14.06 -29.50 15.40
CA HIS A 278 -15.29 -29.75 16.19
C HIS A 278 -15.40 -28.86 17.44
N LEU A 279 -14.29 -28.25 17.90
CA LEU A 279 -14.25 -27.32 19.03
C LEU A 279 -14.47 -25.87 18.62
N LEU A 280 -14.41 -25.57 17.33
CA LEU A 280 -14.60 -24.25 16.77
C LEU A 280 -16.09 -23.99 16.46
N PRO A 281 -16.65 -22.81 16.76
CA PRO A 281 -16.08 -21.71 17.53
C PRO A 281 -16.43 -21.76 19.02
N GLN A 282 -17.15 -22.81 19.46
CA GLN A 282 -17.76 -22.86 20.80
C GLN A 282 -16.71 -22.86 21.92
N GLN A 283 -15.64 -23.63 21.71
CA GLN A 283 -14.59 -23.80 22.71
C GLN A 283 -13.27 -23.14 22.30
N ILE A 284 -12.95 -23.10 21.01
CA ILE A 284 -11.79 -22.42 20.46
C ILE A 284 -12.24 -21.29 19.54
N GLY A 285 -11.97 -20.05 19.92
CA GLY A 285 -12.16 -18.85 19.09
C GLY A 285 -10.86 -18.47 18.36
N LEU A 286 -11.00 -17.95 17.16
CA LEU A 286 -9.87 -17.46 16.36
C LEU A 286 -10.11 -15.99 16.02
N LEU A 287 -9.19 -15.13 16.46
CA LEU A 287 -9.16 -13.70 16.15
C LEU A 287 -8.05 -13.42 15.15
N GLY A 288 -8.36 -12.71 14.09
CA GLY A 288 -7.41 -12.27 13.06
C GLY A 288 -7.70 -10.87 12.56
N LEU A 289 -6.90 -10.40 11.62
CA LEU A 289 -6.96 -9.08 11.01
C LEU A 289 -7.09 -9.20 9.48
N ASN A 290 -7.97 -8.39 8.86
CA ASN A 290 -8.04 -8.20 7.40
C ASN A 290 -8.17 -9.50 6.58
N CYS A 291 -9.02 -10.44 6.98
CA CYS A 291 -9.11 -11.76 6.34
C CYS A 291 -10.52 -12.13 5.88
N GLU A 292 -11.34 -11.14 5.54
CA GLU A 292 -12.77 -11.33 5.25
C GLU A 292 -13.05 -12.31 4.09
N ASP A 293 -12.20 -12.35 3.07
CA ASP A 293 -12.50 -13.08 1.82
C ASP A 293 -12.61 -14.60 1.98
N TRP A 294 -11.84 -15.20 2.87
CA TRP A 294 -11.87 -16.64 3.06
C TRP A 294 -12.49 -17.05 4.40
N THR A 295 -12.49 -16.16 5.40
CA THR A 295 -13.04 -16.45 6.72
C THR A 295 -14.56 -16.61 6.67
N ASN A 296 -15.23 -15.92 5.75
CA ASN A 296 -16.65 -16.10 5.48
C ASN A 296 -16.98 -17.43 4.78
N LEU A 297 -15.98 -18.09 4.21
CA LEU A 297 -16.12 -19.39 3.53
C LEU A 297 -15.78 -20.57 4.46
N THR A 298 -15.30 -20.29 5.68
CA THR A 298 -14.93 -21.33 6.64
C THR A 298 -16.13 -21.80 7.45
N THR A 299 -16.18 -23.08 7.76
CA THR A 299 -17.14 -23.65 8.70
C THR A 299 -16.35 -24.32 9.82
N PRO A 300 -16.42 -23.84 11.05
CA PRO A 300 -17.18 -22.68 11.53
C PRO A 300 -16.56 -21.32 11.13
N THR A 301 -17.38 -20.27 11.17
CA THR A 301 -16.97 -18.91 10.82
C THR A 301 -15.90 -18.39 11.79
N VAL A 302 -14.88 -17.75 11.25
CA VAL A 302 -13.79 -17.11 12.02
C VAL A 302 -14.11 -15.64 12.23
N SER A 303 -14.07 -15.15 13.47
CA SER A 303 -14.24 -13.72 13.74
C SER A 303 -12.99 -12.95 13.35
N THR A 304 -13.13 -12.03 12.38
CA THR A 304 -12.02 -11.23 11.86
C THR A 304 -12.20 -9.73 11.96
N ASN A 305 -13.35 -9.26 12.47
CA ASN A 305 -13.71 -7.85 12.47
C ASN A 305 -13.05 -7.10 13.63
N VAL A 306 -11.81 -6.68 13.42
CA VAL A 306 -11.29 -5.48 14.08
C VAL A 306 -11.64 -4.30 13.17
N SER A 307 -12.77 -3.63 13.41
CA SER A 307 -13.08 -2.40 12.69
C SER A 307 -12.11 -1.31 13.15
N THR A 308 -11.18 -0.98 12.29
CA THR A 308 -10.16 0.03 12.56
C THR A 308 -10.57 1.35 11.90
N ARG A 309 -10.72 2.42 12.69
CA ARG A 309 -10.82 3.76 12.15
C ARG A 309 -9.43 4.26 11.80
N SER A 310 -9.26 4.86 10.61
CA SER A 310 -8.02 5.56 10.30
C SER A 310 -7.93 6.84 11.13
N THR A 311 -6.78 7.07 11.75
CA THR A 311 -6.46 8.31 12.44
C THR A 311 -5.46 9.09 11.60
N THR A 312 -5.79 10.34 11.28
CA THR A 312 -4.89 11.29 10.64
C THR A 312 -4.35 12.24 11.70
N ALA A 313 -3.06 12.33 11.83
CA ALA A 313 -2.42 13.36 12.63
C ALA A 313 -1.60 14.25 11.69
N GLY A 314 -1.95 15.50 11.68
CA GLY A 314 -1.19 16.52 10.95
C GLY A 314 -1.87 17.03 9.69
N SER A 315 -2.26 18.26 9.82
CA SER A 315 -2.70 19.29 8.89
C SER A 315 -4.20 19.35 8.56
N SER A 316 -4.74 20.49 8.94
CA SER A 316 -6.04 21.05 8.57
C SER A 316 -6.30 21.16 7.04
N LEU A 317 -5.35 20.79 6.21
CA LEU A 317 -5.42 20.95 4.75
C LEU A 317 -6.37 19.98 4.04
N TRP A 318 -6.71 18.85 4.65
CA TRP A 318 -7.64 17.86 4.04
C TRP A 318 -9.10 18.04 4.48
N ARG A 319 -9.38 18.76 5.57
CA ARG A 319 -10.76 18.99 6.03
C ARG A 319 -11.50 20.10 5.27
N THR A 320 -10.80 21.00 4.60
CA THR A 320 -11.42 22.18 3.98
C THR A 320 -11.91 21.98 2.55
N ARG A 321 -11.61 20.87 1.89
CA ARG A 321 -12.10 20.61 0.52
C ARG A 321 -13.24 19.61 0.39
N SER A 322 -13.52 18.79 1.41
CA SER A 322 -14.64 17.83 1.35
C SER A 322 -15.95 18.32 1.98
N SER A 323 -15.94 19.42 2.73
CA SER A 323 -17.14 19.97 3.37
C SER A 323 -17.90 21.04 2.56
N ASN A 324 -17.36 21.53 1.45
CA ASN A 324 -18.01 22.53 0.62
C ASN A 324 -18.68 21.98 -0.67
N ALA A 325 -18.72 20.67 -0.85
CA ALA A 325 -19.42 20.07 -2.01
C ALA A 325 -20.82 19.51 -1.69
N ALA A 326 -21.31 19.65 -0.45
CA ALA A 326 -22.62 19.12 -0.03
C ALA A 326 -23.60 20.19 0.46
N ALA A 327 -23.34 21.49 0.22
CA ALA A 327 -24.19 22.58 0.70
C ALA A 327 -24.82 23.45 -0.42
N ASP A 328 -24.75 23.00 -1.69
CA ASP A 328 -25.47 23.67 -2.79
C ASP A 328 -26.06 22.62 -3.74
N ARG A 329 -27.16 21.99 -3.29
CA ARG A 329 -28.29 21.55 -4.14
C ARG A 329 -29.51 21.21 -3.27
#